data_b94904b14462626ec7a371112ca0d29f
#
_entry.id   b94904b14462626ec7a371112ca0d29f
#
_cell.length_a   1.000
_cell.length_b   1.000
_cell.length_c   1.000
_cell.angle_alpha   90.00
_cell.angle_beta   90.00
_cell.angle_gamma   90.00
#
_symmetry.space_group_name_H-M   'P 1'
#
loop_
_entity.id
_entity.type
_entity.pdbx_description
1 polymer ?
#
loop_
_entity_poly.entity_id
_entity_poly.type
_entity_poly.pdbx_seq_one_letter_code
_entity_poly.pdbx_strand_id
1 'polypeptide(L)'
;MNNIIDLKIETSRLLLRRFSAADAAAASFNSKQPVVSRFMSDMILDTEDSAREWINWVNNDKFDVDVPCVVLAVELKRNGECIGLIGTAPKKELGGEIEILFSIADGYQNNGYAAEAGKAIIWWAFEQAGLDQLSAIVKPENKASRRVIEKLGFIYGDTRTLAYDNKDCVFDYFRLYHTDYLPGPEWNADSLYKPELMDVFFDTRAESYNAVMFASSGDEEDYRKLGGFFAETDETIQILDVGCGTGIELDYIWEKAPNAHITCVDVSRAMLDLLLKNHSGRHDRITVVKASYIDWSYPVNTFDIVVSNMTMHHLRSEEKIEVYRKILNVLKQGGAYIEGDFIVDDLMAEQYRRRYEIITSNLPDKAKAGEYHIDIPCTLDVQKKLLHDAGFSRVEVLDDSINRGNGAILKAKK
;
A
#
# COMPACT_ATOMS: atom_id res chain seq x y z
N MET A 1 9.66 18.85 16.50
CA MET A 1 10.23 19.07 15.14
C MET A 1 11.72 18.85 15.28
N ASN A 2 12.22 17.71 14.83
CA ASN A 2 13.66 17.44 14.83
C ASN A 2 14.33 18.38 13.82
N ASN A 3 15.45 18.99 14.23
CA ASN A 3 16.16 20.01 13.47
C ASN A 3 16.75 19.41 12.18
N ILE A 4 16.07 19.58 11.03
CA ILE A 4 16.51 19.08 9.71
C ILE A 4 17.84 19.72 9.29
N ILE A 5 18.22 20.85 9.89
CA ILE A 5 19.42 21.64 9.54
C ILE A 5 20.71 20.82 9.71
N ASP A 6 20.82 19.99 10.76
CA ASP A 6 21.98 19.18 11.08
C ASP A 6 21.77 17.68 10.89
N LEU A 7 20.82 17.30 10.00
CA LEU A 7 20.48 15.90 9.80
C LEU A 7 21.69 15.10 9.29
N LYS A 8 22.02 14.06 10.05
CA LYS A 8 23.03 13.05 9.72
C LYS A 8 22.46 11.67 10.00
N ILE A 9 22.53 10.78 9.03
CA ILE A 9 22.13 9.38 9.20
C ILE A 9 23.33 8.51 8.87
N GLU A 10 23.75 7.71 9.84
CA GLU A 10 24.88 6.80 9.67
C GLU A 10 24.42 5.39 9.35
N THR A 11 25.09 4.76 8.40
CA THR A 11 24.96 3.33 8.09
C THR A 11 26.27 2.61 8.38
N SER A 12 26.38 1.35 8.01
CA SER A 12 27.65 0.60 8.16
C SER A 12 28.79 1.20 7.34
N ARG A 13 28.53 1.68 6.13
CA ARG A 13 29.54 2.17 5.17
C ARG A 13 29.40 3.63 4.80
N LEU A 14 28.20 4.23 5.04
CA LEU A 14 27.83 5.55 4.55
C LEU A 14 27.54 6.51 5.69
N LEU A 15 27.76 7.80 5.41
CA LEU A 15 27.21 8.94 6.13
C LEU A 15 26.32 9.73 5.18
N LEU A 16 25.03 9.77 5.46
CA LEU A 16 24.08 10.63 4.76
C LEU A 16 24.02 11.96 5.52
N ARG A 17 24.40 13.04 4.87
CA ARG A 17 24.50 14.36 5.47
C ARG A 17 24.06 15.47 4.53
N ARG A 18 23.80 16.64 5.06
CA ARG A 18 23.63 17.82 4.22
C ARG A 18 24.84 18.03 3.32
N PHE A 19 24.61 18.53 2.12
CA PHE A 19 25.70 18.96 1.25
C PHE A 19 26.47 20.12 1.86
N SER A 20 27.75 20.15 1.61
CA SER A 20 28.64 21.27 1.92
C SER A 20 29.13 21.95 0.64
N ALA A 21 29.61 23.16 0.74
CA ALA A 21 30.19 23.84 -0.43
C ALA A 21 31.38 23.07 -1.04
N ALA A 22 32.07 22.25 -0.25
CA ALA A 22 33.18 21.41 -0.72
C ALA A 22 32.70 20.25 -1.65
N ASP A 23 31.42 19.88 -1.59
CA ASP A 23 30.87 18.82 -2.42
C ASP A 23 30.54 19.27 -3.85
N ALA A 24 30.63 20.58 -4.16
CA ALA A 24 30.23 21.14 -5.44
C ALA A 24 30.92 20.49 -6.65
N ALA A 25 32.23 20.27 -6.55
CA ALA A 25 33.02 19.60 -7.60
C ALA A 25 32.52 18.17 -7.84
N ALA A 26 32.30 17.40 -6.74
CA ALA A 26 31.79 16.02 -6.81
C ALA A 26 30.36 15.99 -7.34
N ALA A 27 29.47 16.88 -6.90
CA ALA A 27 28.09 16.96 -7.36
C ALA A 27 28.02 17.27 -8.86
N SER A 28 28.75 18.27 -9.34
CA SER A 28 28.86 18.60 -10.78
C SER A 28 29.43 17.43 -11.59
N PHE A 29 30.49 16.80 -11.13
CA PHE A 29 31.08 15.65 -11.81
C PHE A 29 30.09 14.47 -11.89
N ASN A 30 29.47 14.11 -10.77
CA ASN A 30 28.56 12.96 -10.67
C ASN A 30 27.30 13.15 -11.52
N SER A 31 26.72 14.36 -11.57
CA SER A 31 25.50 14.65 -12.35
C SER A 31 25.69 14.46 -13.86
N LYS A 32 26.91 14.65 -14.37
CA LYS A 32 27.26 14.54 -15.79
C LYS A 32 27.65 13.13 -16.24
N GLN A 33 27.76 12.18 -15.30
CA GLN A 33 28.13 10.82 -15.67
C GLN A 33 27.04 10.15 -16.53
N PRO A 34 27.39 9.27 -17.49
CA PRO A 34 26.48 8.78 -18.51
C PRO A 34 25.18 8.16 -17.98
N VAL A 35 25.26 7.40 -16.90
CA VAL A 35 24.06 6.77 -16.31
C VAL A 35 23.18 7.80 -15.62
N VAL A 36 23.79 8.73 -14.87
CA VAL A 36 23.03 9.77 -14.15
C VAL A 36 22.39 10.73 -15.15
N SER A 37 23.12 11.29 -16.08
CA SER A 37 22.60 12.24 -17.06
C SER A 37 21.52 11.64 -17.99
N ARG A 38 21.59 10.35 -18.27
CA ARG A 38 20.57 9.64 -19.07
C ARG A 38 19.21 9.57 -18.39
N PHE A 39 19.18 9.36 -17.08
CA PHE A 39 17.93 9.07 -16.35
C PHE A 39 17.46 10.23 -15.46
N MET A 40 18.33 11.17 -15.15
CA MET A 40 18.08 12.38 -14.36
C MET A 40 18.54 13.62 -15.12
N SER A 41 18.02 13.82 -16.34
CA SER A 41 18.43 14.91 -17.23
C SER A 41 18.12 16.31 -16.67
N ASP A 42 17.14 16.42 -15.81
CA ASP A 42 16.74 17.61 -15.06
C ASP A 42 17.68 17.96 -13.88
N MET A 43 18.63 17.08 -13.55
CA MET A 43 19.56 17.23 -12.43
C MET A 43 21.01 17.43 -12.87
N ILE A 44 21.25 17.83 -14.13
CA ILE A 44 22.60 18.08 -14.63
C ILE A 44 23.12 19.42 -14.11
N LEU A 45 24.25 19.38 -13.43
CA LEU A 45 24.96 20.53 -12.87
C LEU A 45 26.24 20.77 -13.70
N ASP A 46 26.14 21.62 -14.71
CA ASP A 46 27.17 21.80 -15.74
C ASP A 46 28.52 22.29 -15.20
N THR A 47 28.48 23.12 -14.16
CA THR A 47 29.65 23.75 -13.53
C THR A 47 29.65 23.57 -12.00
N GLU A 48 30.79 23.82 -11.38
CA GLU A 48 30.84 23.86 -9.90
C GLU A 48 30.02 25.01 -9.33
N ASP A 49 29.88 26.12 -10.05
CA ASP A 49 29.08 27.25 -9.59
C ASP A 49 27.60 26.91 -9.62
N SER A 50 27.10 26.26 -10.70
CA SER A 50 25.73 25.74 -10.73
C SER A 50 25.50 24.69 -9.65
N ALA A 51 26.50 23.85 -9.34
CA ALA A 51 26.41 22.90 -8.24
C ALA A 51 26.34 23.60 -6.86
N ARG A 52 27.09 24.70 -6.65
CA ARG A 52 27.01 25.51 -5.42
C ARG A 52 25.64 26.16 -5.23
N GLU A 53 25.08 26.70 -6.32
CA GLU A 53 23.74 27.27 -6.30
C GLU A 53 22.69 26.22 -5.97
N TRP A 54 22.76 25.04 -6.61
CA TRP A 54 21.89 23.92 -6.33
C TRP A 54 22.03 23.41 -4.89
N ILE A 55 23.26 23.25 -4.38
CA ILE A 55 23.52 22.86 -2.97
C ILE A 55 22.90 23.86 -2.01
N ASN A 56 23.06 25.16 -2.29
CA ASN A 56 22.46 26.20 -1.47
C ASN A 56 20.93 26.13 -1.48
N TRP A 57 20.33 25.91 -2.66
CA TRP A 57 18.90 25.72 -2.81
C TRP A 57 18.41 24.49 -2.01
N VAL A 58 18.98 23.30 -2.25
CA VAL A 58 18.60 22.03 -1.60
C VAL A 58 18.70 22.12 -0.06
N ASN A 59 19.71 22.85 0.46
CA ASN A 59 19.89 23.00 1.89
C ASN A 59 18.93 24.01 2.54
N ASN A 60 18.40 24.96 1.79
CA ASN A 60 17.58 26.06 2.33
C ASN A 60 16.11 25.99 1.90
N ASP A 61 15.78 25.22 0.87
CA ASP A 61 14.41 25.07 0.40
C ASP A 61 13.58 24.23 1.39
N LYS A 62 12.37 24.67 1.62
CA LYS A 62 11.38 23.93 2.41
C LYS A 62 10.49 23.04 1.55
N PHE A 63 10.77 22.95 0.24
CA PHE A 63 10.00 22.19 -0.76
C PHE A 63 8.50 22.56 -0.83
N ASP A 64 8.08 23.66 -0.25
CA ASP A 64 6.69 24.20 -0.25
C ASP A 64 5.62 23.12 0.06
N VAL A 65 5.93 22.24 1.00
CA VAL A 65 5.05 21.17 1.49
C VAL A 65 5.03 21.13 3.01
N ASP A 66 3.92 20.67 3.58
CA ASP A 66 3.72 20.59 5.03
C ASP A 66 4.51 19.45 5.71
N VAL A 67 5.16 18.59 4.92
CA VAL A 67 5.93 17.45 5.41
C VAL A 67 7.44 17.66 5.22
N PRO A 68 8.27 17.14 6.13
CA PRO A 68 9.73 17.26 6.01
C PRO A 68 10.25 16.50 4.77
N CYS A 69 10.95 17.22 3.89
CA CYS A 69 11.68 16.67 2.76
C CYS A 69 13.15 17.03 2.83
N VAL A 70 14.03 16.15 2.36
CA VAL A 70 15.48 16.37 2.39
C VAL A 70 16.16 15.72 1.19
N VAL A 71 17.25 16.38 0.71
CA VAL A 71 18.21 15.75 -0.20
C VAL A 71 19.58 15.81 0.46
N LEU A 72 20.21 14.65 0.59
CA LEU A 72 21.46 14.44 1.34
C LEU A 72 22.57 13.96 0.42
N ALA A 73 23.80 14.37 0.72
CA ALA A 73 25.00 13.78 0.14
C ALA A 73 25.19 12.36 0.70
N VAL A 74 25.58 11.44 -0.17
CA VAL A 74 26.00 10.09 0.19
C VAL A 74 27.52 10.08 0.28
N GLU A 75 28.05 10.07 1.50
CA GLU A 75 29.48 10.07 1.78
C GLU A 75 29.96 8.68 2.18
N LEU A 76 31.09 8.23 1.65
CA LEU A 76 31.78 7.02 2.09
C LEU A 76 32.57 7.27 3.39
N LYS A 77 32.21 6.59 4.47
CA LYS A 77 32.92 6.69 5.77
C LYS A 77 34.42 6.42 5.69
N ARG A 78 34.84 5.52 4.79
CA ARG A 78 36.23 5.09 4.67
C ARG A 78 37.21 6.18 4.21
N ASN A 79 36.74 7.19 3.46
CA ASN A 79 37.60 8.21 2.85
C ASN A 79 36.98 9.61 2.77
N GLY A 80 35.72 9.77 3.24
CA GLY A 80 35.01 11.06 3.21
C GLY A 80 34.56 11.51 1.83
N GLU A 81 34.55 10.64 0.83
CA GLU A 81 34.23 10.97 -0.56
C GLU A 81 32.71 11.00 -0.77
N CYS A 82 32.20 12.09 -1.38
CA CYS A 82 30.81 12.21 -1.77
C CYS A 82 30.57 11.47 -3.10
N ILE A 83 29.89 10.33 -3.02
CA ILE A 83 29.67 9.41 -4.16
C ILE A 83 28.28 9.52 -4.79
N GLY A 84 27.43 10.43 -4.32
CA GLY A 84 26.09 10.57 -4.85
C GLY A 84 25.15 11.35 -3.95
N LEU A 85 23.87 11.19 -4.20
CA LEU A 85 22.79 11.79 -3.43
C LEU A 85 21.67 10.79 -3.14
N ILE A 86 20.92 11.08 -2.09
CA ILE A 86 19.67 10.40 -1.73
C ILE A 86 18.73 11.38 -1.05
N GLY A 87 17.43 11.22 -1.23
CA GLY A 87 16.49 12.08 -0.53
C GLY A 87 15.04 11.76 -0.78
N THR A 88 14.20 12.63 -0.23
CA THR A 88 12.75 12.66 -0.46
C THR A 88 12.36 14.07 -0.87
N ALA A 89 11.54 14.20 -1.91
CA ALA A 89 11.06 15.48 -2.41
C ALA A 89 9.65 15.33 -3.04
N PRO A 90 8.83 16.39 -3.04
CA PRO A 90 7.55 16.35 -3.73
C PRO A 90 7.77 16.24 -5.24
N LYS A 91 7.06 15.31 -5.87
CA LYS A 91 7.10 15.12 -7.33
C LYS A 91 5.90 15.77 -7.97
N LYS A 92 6.12 16.87 -8.66
CA LYS A 92 5.06 17.68 -9.29
C LYS A 92 4.24 16.86 -10.29
N GLU A 93 4.87 16.00 -11.06
CA GLU A 93 4.24 15.15 -12.07
C GLU A 93 3.33 14.06 -11.46
N LEU A 94 3.48 13.79 -10.15
CA LEU A 94 2.63 12.89 -9.37
C LEU A 94 1.63 13.65 -8.47
N GLY A 95 1.34 14.92 -8.79
CA GLY A 95 0.41 15.73 -7.98
C GLY A 95 0.95 16.13 -6.62
N GLY A 96 2.27 16.09 -6.42
CA GLY A 96 2.92 16.45 -5.16
C GLY A 96 3.19 15.28 -4.22
N GLU A 97 2.98 14.03 -4.65
CA GLU A 97 3.42 12.87 -3.86
C GLU A 97 4.92 12.97 -3.54
N ILE A 98 5.29 12.49 -2.35
CA ILE A 98 6.70 12.50 -1.93
C ILE A 98 7.43 11.33 -2.57
N GLU A 99 8.35 11.65 -3.48
CA GLU A 99 9.18 10.68 -4.19
C GLU A 99 10.50 10.44 -3.45
N ILE A 100 10.95 9.17 -3.40
CA ILE A 100 12.35 8.86 -3.10
C ILE A 100 13.20 9.08 -4.36
N LEU A 101 14.30 9.80 -4.22
CA LEU A 101 15.23 10.05 -5.31
C LEU A 101 16.65 9.69 -4.89
N PHE A 102 17.43 9.14 -5.82
CA PHE A 102 18.83 8.79 -5.58
C PHE A 102 19.66 8.72 -6.85
N SER A 103 20.94 9.01 -6.70
CA SER A 103 21.95 8.69 -7.71
C SER A 103 23.28 8.30 -7.02
N ILE A 104 23.98 7.32 -7.61
CA ILE A 104 25.31 6.91 -7.21
C ILE A 104 26.23 7.01 -8.41
N ALA A 105 27.38 7.62 -8.24
CA ALA A 105 28.40 7.79 -9.26
C ALA A 105 28.80 6.46 -9.90
N ASP A 106 29.06 6.43 -11.20
CA ASP A 106 29.25 5.21 -12.01
C ASP A 106 30.29 4.25 -11.42
N GLY A 107 31.42 4.79 -10.93
CA GLY A 107 32.49 4.00 -10.32
C GLY A 107 32.11 3.33 -8.99
N TYR A 108 30.98 3.70 -8.39
CA TYR A 108 30.50 3.19 -7.10
C TYR A 108 29.23 2.37 -7.21
N GLN A 109 28.68 2.24 -8.41
CA GLN A 109 27.48 1.41 -8.66
C GLN A 109 27.79 -0.07 -8.44
N ASN A 110 26.71 -0.89 -8.34
CA ASN A 110 26.76 -2.34 -8.11
C ASN A 110 27.44 -2.78 -6.79
N ASN A 111 27.72 -1.84 -5.85
CA ASN A 111 28.26 -2.13 -4.51
C ASN A 111 27.20 -2.16 -3.41
N GLY A 112 25.92 -2.00 -3.76
CA GLY A 112 24.81 -1.97 -2.82
C GLY A 112 24.62 -0.63 -2.10
N TYR A 113 25.39 0.41 -2.39
CA TYR A 113 25.31 1.71 -1.70
C TYR A 113 23.96 2.40 -1.87
N ALA A 114 23.34 2.34 -3.06
CA ALA A 114 22.00 2.90 -3.29
C ALA A 114 20.94 2.24 -2.39
N ALA A 115 20.99 0.91 -2.24
CA ALA A 115 20.05 0.19 -1.38
C ALA A 115 20.33 0.46 0.11
N GLU A 116 21.61 0.60 0.53
CA GLU A 116 21.98 0.94 1.90
C GLU A 116 21.52 2.35 2.28
N ALA A 117 21.78 3.33 1.41
CA ALA A 117 21.31 4.71 1.60
C ALA A 117 19.78 4.79 1.54
N GLY A 118 19.15 4.04 0.62
CA GLY A 118 17.68 3.98 0.47
C GLY A 118 16.99 3.49 1.72
N LYS A 119 17.47 2.43 2.34
CA LYS A 119 16.94 1.94 3.61
C LYS A 119 17.00 3.01 4.70
N ALA A 120 18.13 3.72 4.79
CA ALA A 120 18.36 4.75 5.79
C ALA A 120 17.40 5.95 5.63
N ILE A 121 17.20 6.42 4.40
CA ILE A 121 16.30 7.55 4.14
C ILE A 121 14.82 7.17 4.29
N ILE A 122 14.43 5.93 3.95
CA ILE A 122 13.08 5.41 4.17
C ILE A 122 12.77 5.34 5.67
N TRP A 123 13.71 4.80 6.47
CA TRP A 123 13.57 4.81 7.92
C TRP A 123 13.37 6.23 8.47
N TRP A 124 14.20 7.17 8.04
CA TRP A 124 14.05 8.57 8.46
C TRP A 124 12.69 9.15 8.04
N ALA A 125 12.27 8.89 6.80
CA ALA A 125 11.02 9.40 6.25
C ALA A 125 9.79 8.93 7.05
N PHE A 126 9.75 7.67 7.42
CA PHE A 126 8.64 7.08 8.15
C PHE A 126 8.72 7.34 9.65
N GLU A 127 9.86 7.03 10.28
CA GLU A 127 10.00 7.03 11.74
C GLU A 127 10.34 8.41 12.34
N GLN A 128 10.94 9.30 11.57
CA GLN A 128 11.39 10.61 12.05
C GLN A 128 10.63 11.77 11.43
N ALA A 129 10.31 11.68 10.15
CA ALA A 129 9.60 12.72 9.41
C ALA A 129 8.07 12.52 9.44
N GLY A 130 7.59 11.32 9.77
CA GLY A 130 6.17 11.00 9.92
C GLY A 130 5.42 10.94 8.60
N LEU A 131 6.10 10.53 7.52
CA LEU A 131 5.45 10.30 6.23
C LEU A 131 4.66 8.98 6.27
N ASP A 132 3.48 8.96 5.65
CA ASP A 132 2.66 7.76 5.56
C ASP A 132 2.97 6.93 4.31
N GLN A 133 3.54 7.58 3.27
CA GLN A 133 3.82 6.96 1.97
C GLN A 133 5.05 7.60 1.31
N LEU A 134 5.77 6.78 0.55
CA LEU A 134 6.76 7.21 -0.44
C LEU A 134 6.38 6.64 -1.81
N SER A 135 6.58 7.43 -2.87
CA SER A 135 6.48 7.00 -4.26
C SER A 135 7.86 6.91 -4.91
N ALA A 136 7.94 6.21 -6.04
CA ALA A 136 9.10 6.22 -6.92
C ALA A 136 8.64 6.06 -8.37
N ILE A 137 9.28 6.79 -9.29
CA ILE A 137 9.09 6.58 -10.73
C ILE A 137 10.40 6.16 -11.37
N VAL A 138 10.34 5.16 -12.24
CA VAL A 138 11.51 4.57 -12.87
C VAL A 138 11.25 4.41 -14.36
N LYS A 139 12.15 4.92 -15.22
CA LYS A 139 12.05 4.64 -16.66
C LYS A 139 12.16 3.12 -16.89
N PRO A 140 11.29 2.49 -17.71
CA PRO A 140 11.27 1.02 -17.88
C PRO A 140 12.62 0.41 -18.32
N GLU A 141 13.45 1.17 -19.00
CA GLU A 141 14.80 0.77 -19.40
C GLU A 141 15.85 0.89 -18.27
N ASN A 142 15.55 1.61 -17.17
CA ASN A 142 16.44 1.75 -16.01
C ASN A 142 16.34 0.53 -15.07
N LYS A 143 16.76 -0.63 -15.54
CA LYS A 143 16.70 -1.89 -14.77
C LYS A 143 17.51 -1.83 -13.47
N ALA A 144 18.53 -0.97 -13.38
CA ALA A 144 19.32 -0.82 -12.17
C ALA A 144 18.53 -0.11 -11.06
N SER A 145 17.87 1.02 -11.36
CA SER A 145 17.01 1.73 -10.42
C SER A 145 15.83 0.85 -9.99
N ARG A 146 15.17 0.18 -10.95
CA ARG A 146 14.07 -0.74 -10.66
C ARG A 146 14.46 -1.80 -9.62
N ARG A 147 15.60 -2.48 -9.81
CA ARG A 147 16.10 -3.48 -8.83
C ARG A 147 16.38 -2.88 -7.44
N VAL A 148 16.83 -1.62 -7.37
CA VAL A 148 17.02 -0.95 -6.07
C VAL A 148 15.68 -0.69 -5.41
N ILE A 149 14.70 -0.12 -6.13
CA ILE A 149 13.36 0.20 -5.63
C ILE A 149 12.64 -1.08 -5.15
N GLU A 150 12.66 -2.16 -5.93
CA GLU A 150 12.10 -3.47 -5.55
C GLU A 150 12.80 -4.04 -4.29
N LYS A 151 14.14 -3.92 -4.20
CA LYS A 151 14.91 -4.35 -3.03
C LYS A 151 14.61 -3.52 -1.77
N LEU A 152 14.19 -2.27 -1.93
CA LEU A 152 13.78 -1.39 -0.85
C LEU A 152 12.34 -1.67 -0.37
N GLY A 153 11.63 -2.60 -1.01
CA GLY A 153 10.27 -2.99 -0.62
C GLY A 153 9.16 -2.18 -1.29
N PHE A 154 9.50 -1.32 -2.26
CA PHE A 154 8.47 -0.64 -3.04
C PHE A 154 7.73 -1.62 -3.93
N ILE A 155 6.41 -1.46 -3.97
CA ILE A 155 5.50 -2.29 -4.74
C ILE A 155 5.17 -1.57 -6.04
N TYR A 156 5.25 -2.28 -7.16
CA TYR A 156 4.82 -1.76 -8.46
C TYR A 156 3.32 -1.47 -8.43
N GLY A 157 2.92 -0.30 -8.85
CA GLY A 157 1.52 0.07 -8.98
C GLY A 157 1.03 -0.04 -10.42
N ASP A 158 1.57 0.80 -11.28
CA ASP A 158 1.16 0.87 -12.68
C ASP A 158 2.27 1.47 -13.55
N THR A 159 2.01 1.59 -14.86
CA THR A 159 2.86 2.33 -15.81
C THR A 159 2.14 3.63 -16.18
N ARG A 160 2.79 4.76 -15.98
CA ARG A 160 2.23 6.11 -16.20
C ARG A 160 2.96 6.85 -17.32
N THR A 161 2.20 7.59 -18.11
CA THR A 161 2.78 8.60 -19.01
C THR A 161 2.73 9.95 -18.31
N LEU A 162 3.90 10.52 -18.03
CA LEU A 162 4.06 11.77 -17.28
C LEU A 162 4.75 12.82 -18.15
N ALA A 163 4.37 14.07 -17.99
CA ALA A 163 5.05 15.20 -18.64
C ALA A 163 6.38 15.46 -17.91
N TYR A 164 7.48 14.97 -18.45
CA TYR A 164 8.82 15.08 -17.88
C TYR A 164 9.78 15.74 -18.89
N ASP A 165 10.47 16.82 -18.48
CA ASP A 165 11.37 17.58 -19.32
C ASP A 165 10.70 18.05 -20.65
N ASN A 166 9.46 18.57 -20.53
CA ASN A 166 8.60 19.03 -21.63
C ASN A 166 8.28 17.96 -22.70
N LYS A 167 8.31 16.68 -22.32
CA LYS A 167 7.96 15.55 -23.18
C LYS A 167 7.13 14.54 -22.40
N ASP A 168 6.26 13.85 -23.12
CA ASP A 168 5.56 12.70 -22.56
C ASP A 168 6.53 11.52 -22.43
N CYS A 169 6.78 11.10 -21.20
CA CYS A 169 7.68 10.00 -20.88
C CYS A 169 6.94 8.92 -20.12
N VAL A 170 7.26 7.67 -20.43
CA VAL A 170 6.68 6.49 -19.76
C VAL A 170 7.54 6.15 -18.54
N PHE A 171 6.88 5.93 -17.40
CA PHE A 171 7.51 5.52 -16.16
C PHE A 171 6.74 4.36 -15.53
N ASP A 172 7.47 3.41 -14.97
CA ASP A 172 6.95 2.46 -14.00
C ASP A 172 6.81 3.19 -12.67
N TYR A 173 5.60 3.20 -12.10
CA TYR A 173 5.28 3.82 -10.82
C TYR A 173 5.31 2.77 -9.71
N PHE A 174 5.93 3.12 -8.60
CA PHE A 174 6.05 2.29 -7.40
C PHE A 174 5.64 3.10 -6.17
N ARG A 175 5.16 2.40 -5.14
CA ARG A 175 4.80 2.99 -3.85
C ARG A 175 5.27 2.12 -2.70
N LEU A 176 5.55 2.75 -1.56
CA LEU A 176 5.83 2.09 -0.29
C LEU A 176 5.07 2.84 0.80
N TYR A 177 4.16 2.17 1.47
CA TYR A 177 3.47 2.74 2.62
C TYR A 177 4.26 2.47 3.91
N HIS A 178 4.12 3.34 4.90
CA HIS A 178 4.71 3.14 6.22
C HIS A 178 4.27 1.79 6.83
N THR A 179 2.99 1.43 6.68
CA THR A 179 2.46 0.13 7.11
C THR A 179 3.13 -1.06 6.41
N ASP A 180 3.74 -0.84 5.25
CA ASP A 180 4.42 -1.85 4.43
C ASP A 180 5.93 -1.87 4.64
N TYR A 181 6.45 -0.87 5.32
CA TYR A 181 7.85 -0.75 5.60
C TYR A 181 8.32 -1.74 6.65
N LEU A 182 9.36 -2.51 6.31
CA LEU A 182 10.03 -3.43 7.21
C LEU A 182 11.45 -2.93 7.45
N PRO A 183 11.74 -2.33 8.61
CA PRO A 183 13.12 -1.97 8.96
C PRO A 183 14.00 -3.23 8.96
N GLY A 184 15.16 -3.15 8.33
CA GLY A 184 16.13 -4.25 8.31
C GLY A 184 16.69 -4.55 9.72
N PRO A 185 17.20 -5.76 9.97
CA PRO A 185 17.73 -6.16 11.27
C PRO A 185 18.94 -5.32 11.77
N GLU A 186 19.60 -4.59 10.89
CA GLU A 186 20.65 -3.65 11.22
C GLU A 186 20.16 -2.34 11.89
N TRP A 187 18.86 -2.08 11.87
CA TRP A 187 18.21 -0.90 12.44
C TRP A 187 17.45 -1.31 13.69
N ASN A 188 18.13 -1.31 14.81
CA ASN A 188 17.65 -1.48 16.18
C ASN A 188 16.37 -2.34 16.37
N ALA A 189 16.47 -3.45 17.07
CA ALA A 189 15.37 -4.38 17.32
C ALA A 189 14.11 -3.73 17.95
N ASP A 190 14.22 -2.52 18.50
CA ASP A 190 13.11 -1.75 19.07
C ASP A 190 12.28 -0.98 18.01
N SER A 191 12.78 -0.87 16.77
CA SER A 191 12.09 -0.23 15.63
C SER A 191 11.48 -1.23 14.65
N LEU A 192 11.40 -2.52 14.98
CA LEU A 192 10.73 -3.51 14.16
C LEU A 192 9.24 -3.16 14.07
N TYR A 193 8.74 -3.06 12.84
CA TYR A 193 7.30 -3.00 12.58
C TYR A 193 6.62 -4.13 13.36
N LYS A 194 5.83 -3.75 14.36
CA LYS A 194 4.97 -4.67 15.07
C LYS A 194 3.60 -4.55 14.42
N PRO A 195 3.15 -5.57 13.70
CA PRO A 195 1.82 -5.51 13.13
C PRO A 195 0.82 -5.31 14.27
N GLU A 196 -0.11 -4.39 14.07
CA GLU A 196 -1.16 -4.12 15.04
C GLU A 196 -2.17 -5.28 15.03
N LEU A 197 -2.80 -5.54 16.17
CA LEU A 197 -3.97 -6.41 16.19
C LEU A 197 -5.04 -5.85 15.26
N MET A 198 -5.75 -6.70 14.54
CA MET A 198 -6.73 -6.32 13.52
C MET A 198 -7.79 -5.34 14.06
N ASP A 199 -8.34 -5.62 15.24
CA ASP A 199 -9.33 -4.75 15.89
C ASP A 199 -8.73 -3.40 16.30
N VAL A 200 -7.51 -3.38 16.84
CA VAL A 200 -6.81 -2.14 17.24
C VAL A 200 -6.50 -1.28 16.03
N PHE A 201 -6.03 -1.88 14.94
CA PHE A 201 -5.73 -1.18 13.69
C PHE A 201 -6.96 -0.43 13.17
N PHE A 202 -8.09 -1.11 13.08
CA PHE A 202 -9.32 -0.51 12.57
C PHE A 202 -10.01 0.41 13.58
N ASP A 203 -9.99 0.10 14.88
CA ASP A 203 -10.55 0.98 15.91
C ASP A 203 -9.87 2.34 15.94
N THR A 204 -8.54 2.39 15.80
CA THR A 204 -7.77 3.64 15.86
C THR A 204 -7.93 4.51 14.59
N ARG A 205 -8.31 3.93 13.46
CA ARG A 205 -8.43 4.60 12.15
C ARG A 205 -9.87 4.83 11.70
N ALA A 206 -10.85 4.37 12.47
CA ALA A 206 -12.26 4.36 12.07
C ALA A 206 -12.78 5.73 11.61
N GLU A 207 -12.48 6.81 12.34
CA GLU A 207 -12.98 8.17 12.00
C GLU A 207 -12.46 8.70 10.66
N SER A 208 -11.24 8.33 10.27
CA SER A 208 -10.64 8.76 9.00
C SER A 208 -10.74 7.73 7.89
N TYR A 209 -11.24 6.52 8.19
CA TYR A 209 -11.18 5.36 7.31
C TYR A 209 -11.74 5.63 5.92
N ASN A 210 -12.98 6.14 5.83
CA ASN A 210 -13.63 6.39 4.53
C ASN A 210 -12.83 7.39 3.68
N ALA A 211 -12.32 8.47 4.29
CA ALA A 211 -11.53 9.47 3.58
C ALA A 211 -10.20 8.88 3.07
N VAL A 212 -9.56 8.03 3.87
CA VAL A 212 -8.31 7.35 3.49
C VAL A 212 -8.57 6.34 2.37
N MET A 213 -9.64 5.53 2.47
CA MET A 213 -9.99 4.54 1.45
C MET A 213 -10.29 5.20 0.10
N PHE A 214 -11.07 6.28 0.08
CA PHE A 214 -11.35 7.01 -1.16
C PHE A 214 -10.11 7.69 -1.76
N ALA A 215 -9.16 8.11 -0.94
CA ALA A 215 -7.93 8.72 -1.42
C ALA A 215 -6.88 7.71 -1.93
N SER A 216 -6.77 6.54 -1.29
CA SER A 216 -5.65 5.61 -1.48
C SER A 216 -5.94 4.40 -2.36
N SER A 217 -7.07 3.73 -2.20
CA SER A 217 -7.28 2.40 -2.78
C SER A 217 -8.46 2.29 -3.74
N GLY A 218 -9.42 3.19 -3.70
CA GLY A 218 -10.55 3.11 -4.61
C GLY A 218 -11.42 4.34 -4.49
N ASP A 219 -12.00 4.76 -5.61
CA ASP A 219 -13.01 5.80 -5.61
C ASP A 219 -14.32 5.23 -5.04
N GLU A 220 -15.19 6.12 -4.56
CA GLU A 220 -16.61 5.82 -4.29
C GLU A 220 -17.25 4.99 -5.43
N GLU A 221 -16.73 5.14 -6.64
CA GLU A 221 -17.16 4.40 -7.84
C GLU A 221 -16.94 2.89 -7.73
N ASP A 222 -15.87 2.42 -7.06
CA ASP A 222 -15.63 0.97 -6.89
C ASP A 222 -16.69 0.32 -5.99
N TYR A 223 -17.12 1.03 -4.94
CA TYR A 223 -18.24 0.58 -4.09
C TYR A 223 -19.58 0.61 -4.86
N ARG A 224 -19.77 1.62 -5.70
CA ARG A 224 -20.95 1.71 -6.59
C ARG A 224 -20.97 0.56 -7.60
N LYS A 225 -19.84 0.21 -8.20
CA LYS A 225 -19.71 -0.96 -9.07
C LYS A 225 -20.09 -2.25 -8.34
N LEU A 226 -19.56 -2.48 -7.13
CA LEU A 226 -19.90 -3.65 -6.32
C LEU A 226 -21.42 -3.73 -6.09
N GLY A 227 -22.04 -2.66 -5.63
CA GLY A 227 -23.50 -2.57 -5.45
C GLY A 227 -24.29 -2.79 -6.76
N GLY A 228 -23.75 -2.34 -7.89
CA GLY A 228 -24.34 -2.51 -9.22
C GLY A 228 -24.49 -3.97 -9.68
N PHE A 229 -23.75 -4.91 -9.08
CA PHE A 229 -23.86 -6.34 -9.39
C PHE A 229 -24.94 -7.09 -8.60
N PHE A 230 -25.63 -6.40 -7.69
CA PHE A 230 -26.82 -6.94 -7.04
C PHE A 230 -28.00 -6.88 -7.99
N ALA A 231 -28.85 -7.90 -7.95
CA ALA A 231 -30.08 -7.91 -8.73
C ALA A 231 -31.10 -6.93 -8.13
N GLU A 232 -31.81 -6.19 -8.97
CA GLU A 232 -32.90 -5.36 -8.51
C GLU A 232 -34.08 -6.21 -8.00
N THR A 233 -34.49 -5.93 -6.76
CA THR A 233 -35.61 -6.66 -6.15
C THR A 233 -36.26 -5.84 -5.03
N ASP A 234 -37.59 -5.91 -4.96
CA ASP A 234 -38.37 -5.38 -3.84
C ASP A 234 -38.65 -6.43 -2.75
N GLU A 235 -38.14 -7.66 -2.93
CA GLU A 235 -38.29 -8.71 -1.93
C GLU A 235 -37.39 -8.44 -0.72
N THR A 236 -37.80 -8.94 0.45
CA THR A 236 -36.99 -8.92 1.64
C THR A 236 -35.98 -10.05 1.57
N ILE A 237 -34.74 -9.76 1.12
CA ILE A 237 -33.65 -10.72 1.07
C ILE A 237 -32.75 -10.55 2.28
N GLN A 238 -32.08 -11.63 2.66
CA GLN A 238 -31.11 -11.68 3.77
C GLN A 238 -29.70 -11.61 3.18
N ILE A 239 -28.94 -10.60 3.56
CA ILE A 239 -27.54 -10.40 3.12
C ILE A 239 -26.63 -10.51 4.33
N LEU A 240 -25.50 -11.17 4.16
CA LEU A 240 -24.39 -11.16 5.11
C LEU A 240 -23.25 -10.35 4.52
N ASP A 241 -22.78 -9.38 5.28
CA ASP A 241 -21.60 -8.58 4.96
C ASP A 241 -20.44 -8.95 5.88
N VAL A 242 -19.38 -9.51 5.30
CA VAL A 242 -18.23 -10.09 6.01
C VAL A 242 -17.06 -9.11 5.98
N GLY A 243 -16.67 -8.59 7.15
CA GLY A 243 -15.70 -7.50 7.25
C GLY A 243 -16.27 -6.17 6.77
N CYS A 244 -17.49 -5.87 7.23
CA CYS A 244 -18.30 -4.75 6.74
C CYS A 244 -17.73 -3.35 7.01
N GLY A 245 -16.74 -3.21 7.89
CA GLY A 245 -16.15 -1.93 8.26
C GLY A 245 -17.21 -0.87 8.63
N THR A 246 -17.16 0.28 7.99
CA THR A 246 -18.10 1.40 8.17
C THR A 246 -19.36 1.29 7.31
N GLY A 247 -19.48 0.21 6.51
CA GLY A 247 -20.66 -0.09 5.66
C GLY A 247 -20.81 0.83 4.45
N ILE A 248 -19.73 1.21 3.80
CA ILE A 248 -19.77 2.10 2.61
C ILE A 248 -20.62 1.50 1.50
N GLU A 249 -20.52 0.19 1.26
CA GLU A 249 -21.26 -0.54 0.23
C GLU A 249 -22.77 -0.65 0.47
N LEU A 250 -23.25 -0.50 1.70
CA LEU A 250 -24.61 -0.76 2.09
C LEU A 250 -25.61 0.13 1.32
N ASP A 251 -25.31 1.40 1.13
CA ASP A 251 -26.18 2.32 0.41
C ASP A 251 -26.38 1.89 -1.05
N TYR A 252 -25.30 1.45 -1.72
CA TYR A 252 -25.37 0.95 -3.10
C TYR A 252 -26.10 -0.39 -3.22
N ILE A 253 -26.01 -1.25 -2.18
CA ILE A 253 -26.79 -2.48 -2.10
C ILE A 253 -28.27 -2.15 -1.97
N TRP A 254 -28.65 -1.19 -1.11
CA TRP A 254 -30.05 -0.78 -0.95
C TRP A 254 -30.62 0.00 -2.13
N GLU A 255 -29.80 0.60 -2.99
CA GLU A 255 -30.25 1.13 -4.28
C GLU A 255 -30.87 0.01 -5.15
N LYS A 256 -30.35 -1.22 -5.05
CA LYS A 256 -30.81 -2.39 -5.82
C LYS A 256 -31.82 -3.25 -5.06
N ALA A 257 -31.69 -3.37 -3.76
CA ALA A 257 -32.52 -4.20 -2.90
C ALA A 257 -33.00 -3.39 -1.68
N PRO A 258 -33.93 -2.42 -1.85
CA PRO A 258 -34.32 -1.46 -0.81
C PRO A 258 -34.91 -2.12 0.45
N ASN A 259 -35.39 -3.35 0.35
CA ASN A 259 -35.96 -4.12 1.44
C ASN A 259 -34.99 -5.18 2.03
N ALA A 260 -33.74 -5.19 1.61
CA ALA A 260 -32.74 -6.12 2.14
C ALA A 260 -32.50 -5.90 3.65
N HIS A 261 -32.39 -7.00 4.39
CA HIS A 261 -31.89 -7.01 5.76
C HIS A 261 -30.43 -7.47 5.72
N ILE A 262 -29.53 -6.64 6.28
CA ILE A 262 -28.09 -6.88 6.18
C ILE A 262 -27.53 -7.21 7.58
N THR A 263 -26.90 -8.37 7.70
CA THR A 263 -26.10 -8.75 8.87
C THR A 263 -24.66 -8.38 8.62
N CYS A 264 -24.12 -7.46 9.41
CA CYS A 264 -22.80 -6.86 9.28
C CYS A 264 -21.88 -7.45 10.35
N VAL A 265 -20.82 -8.14 9.92
CA VAL A 265 -19.84 -8.79 10.81
C VAL A 265 -18.51 -8.09 10.71
N ASP A 266 -17.99 -7.55 11.82
CA ASP A 266 -16.67 -6.95 11.89
C ASP A 266 -16.03 -7.16 13.27
N VAL A 267 -14.70 -7.18 13.32
CA VAL A 267 -13.93 -7.31 14.57
C VAL A 267 -13.80 -5.98 15.30
N SER A 268 -13.89 -4.85 14.58
CA SER A 268 -13.74 -3.50 15.13
C SER A 268 -15.06 -2.97 15.67
N ARG A 269 -15.05 -2.58 16.93
CA ARG A 269 -16.22 -1.94 17.56
C ARG A 269 -16.44 -0.54 17.01
N ALA A 270 -15.37 0.22 16.80
CA ALA A 270 -15.47 1.58 16.29
C ALA A 270 -16.03 1.63 14.87
N MET A 271 -15.66 0.67 14.01
CA MET A 271 -16.22 0.54 12.66
C MET A 271 -17.74 0.29 12.71
N LEU A 272 -18.19 -0.67 13.51
CA LEU A 272 -19.61 -0.98 13.66
C LEU A 272 -20.43 0.19 14.24
N ASP A 273 -19.86 0.94 15.17
CA ASP A 273 -20.53 2.15 15.71
C ASP A 273 -20.68 3.24 14.65
N LEU A 274 -19.67 3.42 13.79
CA LEU A 274 -19.75 4.33 12.64
C LEU A 274 -20.73 3.82 11.58
N LEU A 275 -20.74 2.53 11.27
CA LEU A 275 -21.74 1.93 10.38
C LEU A 275 -23.17 2.28 10.83
N LEU A 276 -23.49 2.07 12.09
CA LEU A 276 -24.80 2.41 12.65
C LEU A 276 -25.07 3.92 12.59
N LYS A 277 -24.09 4.76 12.86
CA LYS A 277 -24.21 6.21 12.77
C LYS A 277 -24.46 6.67 11.34
N ASN A 278 -23.72 6.12 10.36
CA ASN A 278 -23.87 6.46 8.94
C ASN A 278 -25.26 6.06 8.40
N HIS A 279 -25.80 4.94 8.86
CA HIS A 279 -27.09 4.40 8.40
C HIS A 279 -28.20 4.53 9.46
N SER A 280 -28.21 5.64 10.21
CA SER A 280 -29.16 5.88 11.33
C SER A 280 -30.66 5.78 10.95
N GLY A 281 -30.99 5.98 9.68
CA GLY A 281 -32.37 5.80 9.16
C GLY A 281 -32.76 4.36 8.82
N ARG A 282 -31.89 3.37 8.99
CA ARG A 282 -32.09 1.98 8.56
C ARG A 282 -31.73 0.93 9.62
N HIS A 283 -31.74 1.31 10.90
CA HIS A 283 -31.40 0.41 12.00
C HIS A 283 -32.28 -0.85 12.07
N ASP A 284 -33.53 -0.74 11.64
CA ASP A 284 -34.46 -1.87 11.55
C ASP A 284 -34.10 -2.90 10.48
N ARG A 285 -33.15 -2.57 9.59
CA ARG A 285 -32.65 -3.43 8.49
C ARG A 285 -31.20 -3.87 8.68
N ILE A 286 -30.58 -3.52 9.79
CA ILE A 286 -29.18 -3.84 10.10
C ILE A 286 -29.13 -4.71 11.35
N THR A 287 -28.37 -5.79 11.26
CA THR A 287 -27.93 -6.55 12.43
C THR A 287 -26.41 -6.49 12.51
N VAL A 288 -25.86 -5.92 13.58
CA VAL A 288 -24.41 -5.89 13.77
C VAL A 288 -23.91 -7.03 14.65
N VAL A 289 -22.80 -7.64 14.27
CA VAL A 289 -22.13 -8.72 14.99
C VAL A 289 -20.67 -8.35 15.18
N LYS A 290 -20.26 -8.05 16.42
CA LYS A 290 -18.86 -7.88 16.76
C LYS A 290 -18.18 -9.22 16.92
N ALA A 291 -17.52 -9.69 15.88
CA ALA A 291 -16.78 -10.95 15.88
C ALA A 291 -15.71 -10.96 14.77
N SER A 292 -14.66 -11.76 14.98
CA SER A 292 -13.81 -12.14 13.86
C SER A 292 -14.62 -13.04 12.92
N TYR A 293 -14.66 -12.68 11.63
CA TYR A 293 -15.32 -13.49 10.60
C TYR A 293 -14.63 -14.88 10.42
N ILE A 294 -13.43 -15.06 10.96
CA ILE A 294 -12.76 -16.36 10.98
C ILE A 294 -13.39 -17.28 12.05
N ASP A 295 -13.67 -16.73 13.23
CA ASP A 295 -14.12 -17.51 14.39
C ASP A 295 -15.65 -17.51 14.61
N TRP A 296 -16.37 -16.63 13.91
CA TRP A 296 -17.82 -16.50 14.06
C TRP A 296 -18.56 -17.80 13.70
N SER A 297 -19.57 -18.12 14.50
CA SER A 297 -20.45 -19.27 14.24
C SER A 297 -21.53 -18.89 13.25
N TYR A 298 -21.29 -19.16 12.00
CA TYR A 298 -22.16 -18.82 10.89
C TYR A 298 -23.47 -19.66 10.92
N PRO A 299 -24.67 -19.04 10.77
CA PRO A 299 -25.93 -19.78 10.68
C PRO A 299 -26.05 -20.45 9.29
N VAL A 300 -26.48 -21.70 9.24
CA VAL A 300 -26.56 -22.50 8.01
C VAL A 300 -27.79 -22.11 7.18
N ASN A 301 -27.65 -22.05 5.83
CA ASN A 301 -28.74 -21.80 4.86
C ASN A 301 -29.61 -20.57 5.20
N THR A 302 -29.00 -19.46 5.58
CA THR A 302 -29.71 -18.29 6.09
C THR A 302 -29.74 -17.14 5.09
N PHE A 303 -28.67 -16.94 4.32
CA PHE A 303 -28.51 -15.76 3.51
C PHE A 303 -28.72 -16.05 2.01
N ASP A 304 -29.39 -15.11 1.33
CA ASP A 304 -29.57 -15.12 -0.11
C ASP A 304 -28.31 -14.71 -0.83
N ILE A 305 -27.60 -13.72 -0.26
CA ILE A 305 -26.32 -13.21 -0.77
C ILE A 305 -25.36 -13.04 0.40
N VAL A 306 -24.11 -13.34 0.17
CA VAL A 306 -22.98 -12.92 1.03
C VAL A 306 -22.13 -11.94 0.25
N VAL A 307 -21.66 -10.88 0.88
CA VAL A 307 -20.73 -9.90 0.30
C VAL A 307 -19.52 -9.75 1.22
N SER A 308 -18.38 -9.48 0.64
CA SER A 308 -17.22 -8.89 1.32
C SER A 308 -16.52 -7.91 0.39
N ASN A 309 -15.97 -6.86 0.94
CA ASN A 309 -15.21 -5.88 0.18
C ASN A 309 -13.92 -5.50 0.90
N MET A 310 -12.78 -5.58 0.21
CA MET A 310 -11.45 -5.27 0.76
C MET A 310 -11.18 -6.00 2.10
N THR A 311 -11.47 -7.29 2.15
CA THR A 311 -11.45 -8.07 3.42
C THR A 311 -10.57 -9.32 3.34
N MET A 312 -10.70 -10.11 2.27
CA MET A 312 -10.09 -11.45 2.23
C MET A 312 -8.57 -11.42 2.03
N HIS A 313 -8.02 -10.32 1.51
CA HIS A 313 -6.57 -10.18 1.33
C HIS A 313 -5.76 -10.14 2.64
N HIS A 314 -6.39 -10.10 3.79
CA HIS A 314 -5.72 -10.26 5.09
C HIS A 314 -5.50 -11.74 5.49
N LEU A 315 -5.94 -12.69 4.68
CA LEU A 315 -5.88 -14.12 4.97
C LEU A 315 -4.97 -14.87 3.99
N ARG A 316 -4.23 -15.85 4.50
CA ARG A 316 -3.51 -16.82 3.65
C ARG A 316 -4.51 -17.73 2.90
N SER A 317 -4.02 -18.42 1.89
CA SER A 317 -4.85 -19.31 1.05
C SER A 317 -5.62 -20.36 1.85
N GLU A 318 -5.00 -20.97 2.87
CA GLU A 318 -5.62 -21.99 3.71
C GLU A 318 -6.78 -21.41 4.52
N GLU A 319 -6.59 -20.23 5.08
CA GLU A 319 -7.58 -19.51 5.88
C GLU A 319 -8.73 -19.01 5.02
N LYS A 320 -8.43 -18.49 3.83
CA LYS A 320 -9.45 -18.09 2.83
C LYS A 320 -10.37 -19.27 2.50
N ILE A 321 -9.82 -20.46 2.23
CA ILE A 321 -10.62 -21.67 1.95
C ILE A 321 -11.57 -21.99 3.11
N GLU A 322 -11.10 -21.90 4.35
CA GLU A 322 -11.94 -22.18 5.52
C GLU A 322 -13.08 -21.15 5.65
N VAL A 323 -12.82 -19.86 5.43
CA VAL A 323 -13.84 -18.82 5.45
C VAL A 323 -14.81 -19.01 4.28
N TYR A 324 -14.34 -19.30 3.07
CA TYR A 324 -15.18 -19.57 1.90
C TYR A 324 -16.10 -20.78 2.08
N ARG A 325 -15.65 -21.85 2.75
CA ARG A 325 -16.50 -22.98 3.11
C ARG A 325 -17.61 -22.58 4.09
N LYS A 326 -17.31 -21.71 5.06
CA LYS A 326 -18.32 -21.14 5.95
C LYS A 326 -19.33 -20.30 5.17
N ILE A 327 -18.85 -19.43 4.27
CA ILE A 327 -19.70 -18.61 3.37
C ILE A 327 -20.59 -19.52 2.50
N LEU A 328 -20.05 -20.57 1.91
CA LEU A 328 -20.82 -21.52 1.14
C LEU A 328 -21.93 -22.17 1.97
N ASN A 329 -21.67 -22.54 3.23
CA ASN A 329 -22.65 -23.18 4.11
C ASN A 329 -23.76 -22.24 4.55
N VAL A 330 -23.50 -20.94 4.73
CA VAL A 330 -24.56 -19.99 5.15
C VAL A 330 -25.47 -19.58 4.03
N LEU A 331 -25.01 -19.68 2.78
CA LEU A 331 -25.83 -19.38 1.60
C LEU A 331 -26.99 -20.37 1.46
N LYS A 332 -28.16 -19.87 1.14
CA LYS A 332 -29.30 -20.67 0.69
C LYS A 332 -28.97 -21.35 -0.64
N GLN A 333 -29.75 -22.37 -1.00
CA GLN A 333 -29.63 -22.99 -2.31
C GLN A 333 -29.92 -21.97 -3.41
N GLY A 334 -28.98 -21.84 -4.38
CA GLY A 334 -29.04 -20.84 -5.45
C GLY A 334 -28.53 -19.46 -5.04
N GLY A 335 -28.13 -19.29 -3.78
CA GLY A 335 -27.50 -18.06 -3.29
C GLY A 335 -26.12 -17.80 -3.92
N ALA A 336 -25.60 -16.59 -3.76
CA ALA A 336 -24.34 -16.18 -4.34
C ALA A 336 -23.47 -15.41 -3.33
N TYR A 337 -22.16 -15.56 -3.49
CA TYR A 337 -21.15 -14.73 -2.85
C TYR A 337 -20.60 -13.72 -3.85
N ILE A 338 -20.55 -12.45 -3.46
CA ILE A 338 -19.95 -11.34 -4.22
C ILE A 338 -18.75 -10.84 -3.42
N GLU A 339 -17.59 -10.83 -4.03
CA GLU A 339 -16.33 -10.43 -3.39
C GLU A 339 -15.67 -9.33 -4.22
N GLY A 340 -15.46 -8.15 -3.63
CA GLY A 340 -14.54 -7.15 -4.12
C GLY A 340 -13.25 -7.22 -3.30
N ASP A 341 -12.10 -7.48 -3.94
CA ASP A 341 -10.87 -7.63 -3.15
C ASP A 341 -9.62 -7.15 -3.89
N PHE A 342 -8.56 -6.94 -3.12
CA PHE A 342 -7.24 -6.57 -3.58
C PHE A 342 -6.59 -7.76 -4.31
N ILE A 343 -6.38 -7.61 -5.60
CA ILE A 343 -5.79 -8.60 -6.49
C ILE A 343 -4.52 -8.01 -7.10
N VAL A 344 -3.49 -8.83 -7.21
CA VAL A 344 -2.16 -8.40 -7.67
C VAL A 344 -1.60 -9.36 -8.72
N ASP A 345 -0.53 -8.95 -9.41
CA ASP A 345 0.22 -9.84 -10.29
C ASP A 345 1.11 -10.83 -9.51
N ASP A 346 1.71 -11.78 -10.23
CA ASP A 346 2.57 -12.82 -9.63
C ASP A 346 3.77 -12.23 -8.87
N LEU A 347 4.36 -11.15 -9.37
CA LEU A 347 5.52 -10.52 -8.74
C LEU A 347 5.14 -9.86 -7.41
N MET A 348 4.06 -9.11 -7.41
CA MET A 348 3.52 -8.48 -6.20
C MET A 348 3.05 -9.53 -5.19
N ALA A 349 2.34 -10.57 -5.62
CA ALA A 349 1.90 -11.66 -4.74
C ALA A 349 3.09 -12.31 -4.01
N GLU A 350 4.20 -12.56 -4.73
CA GLU A 350 5.43 -13.10 -4.14
C GLU A 350 6.08 -12.12 -3.15
N GLN A 351 6.06 -10.81 -3.44
CA GLN A 351 6.59 -9.78 -2.53
C GLN A 351 5.77 -9.73 -1.23
N TYR A 352 4.43 -9.71 -1.32
CA TYR A 352 3.54 -9.74 -0.15
C TYR A 352 3.71 -11.04 0.66
N ARG A 353 3.86 -12.17 0.01
CA ARG A 353 4.10 -13.47 0.67
C ARG A 353 5.40 -13.45 1.48
N ARG A 354 6.51 -12.99 0.88
CA ARG A 354 7.80 -12.87 1.59
C ARG A 354 7.72 -11.91 2.77
N ARG A 355 7.04 -10.80 2.57
CA ARG A 355 6.81 -9.83 3.64
C ARG A 355 6.02 -10.46 4.79
N TYR A 356 4.93 -11.15 4.49
CA TYR A 356 4.15 -11.88 5.47
C TYR A 356 5.01 -12.85 6.28
N GLU A 357 5.89 -13.64 5.64
CA GLU A 357 6.80 -14.56 6.30
C GLU A 357 7.77 -13.85 7.25
N ILE A 358 8.32 -12.70 6.85
CA ILE A 358 9.24 -11.91 7.69
C ILE A 358 8.49 -11.35 8.91
N ILE A 359 7.32 -10.75 8.72
CA ILE A 359 6.52 -10.18 9.81
C ILE A 359 6.14 -11.29 10.81
N THR A 360 5.59 -12.38 10.30
CA THR A 360 5.07 -13.46 11.15
C THR A 360 6.16 -14.24 11.87
N SER A 361 7.39 -14.29 11.32
CA SER A 361 8.53 -14.90 12.03
C SER A 361 8.92 -14.17 13.32
N ASN A 362 8.49 -12.92 13.48
CA ASN A 362 8.73 -12.10 14.67
C ASN A 362 7.51 -12.03 15.61
N LEU A 363 6.40 -12.67 15.25
CA LEU A 363 5.20 -12.72 16.10
C LEU A 363 5.33 -13.80 17.19
N PRO A 364 4.56 -13.70 18.29
CA PRO A 364 4.48 -14.76 19.27
C PRO A 364 4.01 -16.09 18.64
N ASP A 365 4.59 -17.22 19.10
CA ASP A 365 4.27 -18.58 18.59
C ASP A 365 2.77 -18.97 18.62
N LYS A 366 1.93 -18.15 19.27
CA LYS A 366 0.49 -18.37 19.41
C LYS A 366 -0.38 -17.38 18.63
N ALA A 367 0.22 -16.56 17.76
CA ALA A 367 -0.55 -15.64 16.91
C ALA A 367 -1.52 -16.43 16.03
N LYS A 368 -2.81 -16.09 16.12
CA LYS A 368 -3.85 -16.73 15.31
C LYS A 368 -3.90 -16.11 13.91
N ALA A 369 -4.40 -16.91 12.97
CA ALA A 369 -4.70 -16.43 11.62
C ALA A 369 -5.64 -15.21 11.67
N GLY A 370 -5.32 -14.16 10.90
CA GLY A 370 -6.11 -12.92 10.84
C GLY A 370 -6.21 -12.13 12.15
N GLU A 371 -5.37 -12.46 13.15
CA GLU A 371 -5.32 -11.72 14.41
C GLU A 371 -4.65 -10.36 14.25
N TYR A 372 -3.70 -10.29 13.31
CA TYR A 372 -2.93 -9.08 13.01
C TYR A 372 -3.29 -8.53 11.63
N HIS A 373 -3.28 -7.21 11.51
CA HIS A 373 -3.44 -6.54 10.22
C HIS A 373 -2.18 -6.71 9.38
N ILE A 374 -2.22 -7.61 8.41
CA ILE A 374 -1.15 -7.90 7.47
C ILE A 374 -1.78 -8.26 6.12
N ASP A 375 -1.42 -7.52 5.07
CA ASP A 375 -1.92 -7.80 3.73
C ASP A 375 -1.15 -8.96 3.10
N ILE A 376 -1.88 -9.87 2.50
CA ILE A 376 -1.36 -11.00 1.72
C ILE A 376 -2.27 -11.27 0.50
N PRO A 377 -2.39 -10.29 -0.41
CA PRO A 377 -3.18 -10.45 -1.62
C PRO A 377 -2.61 -11.56 -2.50
N CYS A 378 -3.45 -12.11 -3.36
CA CYS A 378 -3.05 -13.13 -4.32
C CYS A 378 -3.45 -12.73 -5.75
N THR A 379 -3.06 -13.53 -6.72
CA THR A 379 -3.45 -13.30 -8.11
C THR A 379 -4.91 -13.69 -8.35
N LEU A 380 -5.52 -13.14 -9.39
CA LEU A 380 -6.91 -13.44 -9.76
C LEU A 380 -7.14 -14.94 -10.00
N ASP A 381 -6.18 -15.63 -10.62
CA ASP A 381 -6.29 -17.06 -10.88
C ASP A 381 -6.22 -17.89 -9.58
N VAL A 382 -5.36 -17.47 -8.63
CA VAL A 382 -5.32 -18.08 -7.30
C VAL A 382 -6.64 -17.84 -6.57
N GLN A 383 -7.18 -16.62 -6.57
CA GLN A 383 -8.44 -16.29 -5.92
C GLN A 383 -9.60 -17.14 -6.45
N LYS A 384 -9.75 -17.24 -7.78
CA LYS A 384 -10.74 -18.10 -8.42
C LYS A 384 -10.58 -19.58 -8.02
N LYS A 385 -9.33 -20.08 -8.00
CA LYS A 385 -9.05 -21.45 -7.58
C LYS A 385 -9.46 -21.71 -6.14
N LEU A 386 -9.18 -20.79 -5.21
CA LEU A 386 -9.54 -20.93 -3.80
C LEU A 386 -11.06 -21.02 -3.60
N LEU A 387 -11.85 -20.23 -4.35
CA LEU A 387 -13.31 -20.32 -4.35
C LEU A 387 -13.81 -21.68 -4.88
N HIS A 388 -13.21 -22.21 -5.94
CA HIS A 388 -13.53 -23.55 -6.44
C HIS A 388 -13.15 -24.66 -5.43
N ASP A 389 -11.97 -24.55 -4.82
CA ASP A 389 -11.49 -25.52 -3.80
C ASP A 389 -12.35 -25.49 -2.52
N ALA A 390 -13.01 -24.38 -2.23
CA ALA A 390 -14.00 -24.27 -1.17
C ALA A 390 -15.35 -24.91 -1.50
N GLY A 391 -15.65 -25.18 -2.80
CA GLY A 391 -16.84 -25.88 -3.26
C GLY A 391 -17.86 -25.05 -4.01
N PHE A 392 -17.56 -23.80 -4.37
CA PHE A 392 -18.43 -23.02 -5.25
C PHE A 392 -18.50 -23.61 -6.65
N SER A 393 -19.72 -23.73 -7.20
CA SER A 393 -19.98 -24.41 -8.47
C SER A 393 -19.57 -23.59 -9.69
N ARG A 394 -19.63 -22.27 -9.59
CA ARG A 394 -19.30 -21.31 -10.66
C ARG A 394 -18.67 -20.05 -10.07
N VAL A 395 -17.59 -19.60 -10.66
CA VAL A 395 -16.91 -18.35 -10.30
C VAL A 395 -16.77 -17.49 -11.55
N GLU A 396 -17.31 -16.29 -11.50
CA GLU A 396 -17.29 -15.30 -12.58
C GLU A 396 -16.52 -14.06 -12.13
N VAL A 397 -15.70 -13.49 -12.99
CA VAL A 397 -15.12 -12.17 -12.82
C VAL A 397 -16.12 -11.16 -13.38
N LEU A 398 -16.60 -10.26 -12.55
CA LEU A 398 -17.57 -9.23 -12.93
C LEU A 398 -16.88 -7.92 -13.34
N ASP A 399 -15.80 -7.59 -12.68
CA ASP A 399 -14.94 -6.42 -12.95
C ASP A 399 -13.51 -6.73 -12.47
N ASP A 400 -12.48 -6.35 -13.21
CA ASP A 400 -11.06 -6.51 -12.85
C ASP A 400 -10.30 -5.19 -12.86
N SER A 401 -11.03 -4.08 -12.77
CA SER A 401 -10.49 -2.71 -12.86
C SER A 401 -10.63 -1.89 -11.58
N ILE A 402 -11.23 -2.45 -10.51
CA ILE A 402 -11.35 -1.75 -9.23
C ILE A 402 -9.99 -1.54 -8.57
N ASN A 403 -9.93 -0.71 -7.54
CA ASN A 403 -8.71 -0.40 -6.81
C ASN A 403 -7.59 0.04 -7.77
N ARG A 404 -7.94 0.92 -8.74
CA ARG A 404 -7.01 1.43 -9.77
C ARG A 404 -6.30 0.31 -10.55
N GLY A 405 -7.00 -0.79 -10.83
CA GLY A 405 -6.49 -1.94 -11.55
C GLY A 405 -5.72 -2.97 -10.68
N ASN A 406 -5.72 -2.79 -9.35
CA ASN A 406 -5.18 -3.76 -8.41
C ASN A 406 -6.31 -4.42 -7.60
N GLY A 407 -7.43 -4.74 -8.22
CA GLY A 407 -8.54 -5.39 -7.56
C GLY A 407 -9.50 -6.00 -8.56
N ALA A 408 -10.35 -6.91 -8.08
CA ALA A 408 -11.40 -7.52 -8.88
C ALA A 408 -12.67 -7.74 -8.07
N ILE A 409 -13.81 -7.72 -8.77
CA ILE A 409 -15.09 -8.16 -8.24
C ILE A 409 -15.44 -9.51 -8.84
N LEU A 410 -15.65 -10.50 -7.98
CA LEU A 410 -16.00 -11.86 -8.36
C LEU A 410 -17.42 -12.20 -7.86
N LYS A 411 -18.08 -13.09 -8.57
CA LYS A 411 -19.35 -13.71 -8.13
C LYS A 411 -19.21 -15.23 -8.15
N ALA A 412 -19.42 -15.83 -6.99
CA ALA A 412 -19.35 -17.28 -6.82
C ALA A 412 -20.73 -17.82 -6.43
N LYS A 413 -21.18 -18.92 -7.08
CA LYS A 413 -22.50 -19.53 -6.83
C LYS A 413 -22.38 -20.82 -6.04
N LYS A 414 -23.32 -20.98 -5.10
CA LYS A 414 -23.51 -22.22 -4.36
C LYS A 414 -24.05 -23.32 -5.23
#